data_fd41ecf85d8f734022d7422ddf16640b
#
_entry.id   fd41ecf85d8f734022d7422ddf16640b
#
_cell.length_a   1.000
_cell.length_b   1.000
_cell.length_c   1.000
_cell.angle_alpha   90.00
_cell.angle_beta   90.00
_cell.angle_gamma   90.00
#
_symmetry.space_group_name_H-M   'P 1'
#
loop_
_entity.id
_entity.type
_entity.pdbx_description
1 polymer ?
#
loop_
_entity_poly.entity_id
_entity_poly.type
_entity_poly.pdbx_seq_one_letter_code
_entity_poly.pdbx_strand_id
1 'polypeptide(L)'
;MTYIIAEPCIDIKDRSCVDVCPVDCIHEFERILIIDPEECIDCFAPTEQLITEHGLRSFAELEDKSCRVLTDDGFKPAVVKRFRRRPLVKLELAPAFEERDRYGGTRLTTRNISRFRRTVWATPTHRWLLSDGQKTNALAVGQFVPGVKAQPARDSETYRLGVLHGLVFGDGAWNKLEIRSGEHLHYVQLYGERVARFRDFFDQVNFSPCLDAHPGYAGTGVLRSCANLKKLLPETADPEYIAGFVDGWLAADGDPVKAGSWRVRSTDHEALDWLERTAVIAGYVAIGSGEESRMETNFGVRSRPIRWLYLATREVFWRVMRVEAHEADEAETFCAVVPGKHEFALAGGITTSNCGACEPECPVEAIFPEDALPDKWNAFVEINYAFPDPDKINPLVDKYALENDVHNEPIA
;
A
#
# COMPACT_ATOMS: atom_id res chain seq x y z
N MET A 1 15.23 3.67 7.74
CA MET A 1 16.51 2.96 7.52
C MET A 1 17.59 4.00 7.50
N THR A 2 18.58 3.84 8.32
CA THR A 2 19.75 4.72 8.26
C THR A 2 20.69 4.25 7.15
N TYR A 3 21.50 5.16 6.65
CA TYR A 3 22.61 4.87 5.76
C TYR A 3 23.90 4.85 6.57
N ILE A 4 24.84 4.06 6.12
CA ILE A 4 26.16 3.90 6.73
C ILE A 4 27.20 4.43 5.75
N ILE A 5 28.10 5.28 6.22
CA ILE A 5 29.29 5.67 5.48
C ILE A 5 30.41 4.72 5.86
N ALA A 6 30.98 4.05 4.86
CA ALA A 6 31.98 2.99 5.02
C ALA A 6 33.39 3.41 4.60
N GLU A 7 34.33 2.46 4.62
CA GLU A 7 35.75 2.61 4.39
C GLU A 7 36.15 3.51 3.20
N PRO A 8 35.49 3.43 1.98
CA PRO A 8 35.94 4.26 0.86
C PRO A 8 35.89 5.76 1.09
N CYS A 9 35.17 6.23 2.13
CA CYS A 9 35.13 7.65 2.50
C CYS A 9 36.33 8.10 3.33
N ILE A 10 37.09 7.15 3.94
CA ILE A 10 38.24 7.49 4.79
C ILE A 10 39.27 8.28 3.96
N ASP A 11 39.72 9.43 4.49
CA ASP A 11 40.70 10.36 3.91
C ASP A 11 40.27 11.09 2.62
N ILE A 12 39.15 10.69 2.00
CA ILE A 12 38.62 11.35 0.80
C ILE A 12 37.68 12.50 1.15
N LYS A 13 36.64 12.21 1.92
CA LYS A 13 35.65 13.16 2.42
C LYS A 13 35.08 14.08 1.35
N ASP A 14 34.69 13.52 0.19
CA ASP A 14 33.90 14.27 -0.78
C ASP A 14 32.54 14.64 -0.15
N ARG A 15 32.16 15.90 -0.21
CA ARG A 15 31.01 16.45 0.52
C ARG A 15 29.73 16.49 -0.29
N SER A 16 29.69 15.95 -1.50
CA SER A 16 28.49 15.93 -2.36
C SER A 16 27.29 15.33 -1.65
N CYS A 17 27.50 14.30 -0.82
CA CYS A 17 26.46 13.70 -0.01
C CYS A 17 25.90 14.63 1.10
N VAL A 18 26.69 15.55 1.62
CA VAL A 18 26.27 16.53 2.64
C VAL A 18 25.30 17.53 2.03
N ASP A 19 25.64 18.05 0.83
CA ASP A 19 24.87 19.10 0.16
C ASP A 19 23.46 18.64 -0.25
N VAL A 20 23.27 17.31 -0.46
CA VAL A 20 21.96 16.72 -0.85
C VAL A 20 21.18 16.16 0.32
N CYS A 21 21.73 16.12 1.53
CA CYS A 21 21.05 15.61 2.71
C CYS A 21 19.97 16.60 3.18
N PRO A 22 18.67 16.25 3.10
CA PRO A 22 17.59 17.19 3.43
C PRO A 22 17.42 17.42 4.93
N VAL A 23 18.12 16.65 5.77
CA VAL A 23 18.00 16.71 7.24
C VAL A 23 19.32 17.03 7.93
N ASP A 24 20.36 17.37 7.16
CA ASP A 24 21.69 17.75 7.64
C ASP A 24 22.31 16.72 8.62
N CYS A 25 22.04 15.42 8.40
CA CYS A 25 22.49 14.34 9.29
C CYS A 25 23.87 13.80 8.96
N ILE A 26 24.61 14.40 8.04
CA ILE A 26 25.96 13.97 7.66
C ILE A 26 26.98 14.93 8.24
N HIS A 27 27.83 14.41 9.12
CA HIS A 27 28.77 15.20 9.89
C HIS A 27 30.21 14.86 9.53
N GLU A 28 31.07 15.87 9.50
CA GLU A 28 32.48 15.72 9.14
C GLU A 28 33.34 15.49 10.38
N PHE A 29 34.17 14.45 10.30
CA PHE A 29 35.22 14.09 11.27
C PHE A 29 36.61 14.21 10.62
N GLU A 30 37.66 13.94 11.37
CA GLU A 30 39.03 14.17 10.89
C GLU A 30 39.31 13.39 9.57
N ARG A 31 38.89 12.12 9.50
CA ARG A 31 39.20 11.25 8.37
C ARG A 31 38.00 10.77 7.56
N ILE A 32 36.77 10.94 8.06
CA ILE A 32 35.56 10.37 7.45
C ILE A 32 34.37 11.31 7.63
N LEU A 33 33.36 11.15 6.79
CA LEU A 33 32.01 11.65 7.04
C LEU A 33 31.19 10.57 7.75
N ILE A 34 30.33 10.95 8.68
CA ILE A 34 29.48 10.02 9.45
C ILE A 34 28.03 10.48 9.31
N ILE A 35 27.14 9.53 9.11
CA ILE A 35 25.70 9.77 9.16
C ILE A 35 25.21 9.59 10.60
N ASP A 36 24.53 10.62 11.14
CA ASP A 36 23.77 10.46 12.37
C ASP A 36 22.59 9.50 12.13
N PRO A 37 22.62 8.29 12.70
CA PRO A 37 21.57 7.31 12.44
C PRO A 37 20.22 7.72 13.02
N GLU A 38 20.19 8.64 14.00
CA GLU A 38 18.94 9.14 14.59
C GLU A 38 18.30 10.25 13.76
N GLU A 39 19.08 10.95 12.94
CA GLU A 39 18.59 12.03 12.06
C GLU A 39 18.34 11.60 10.61
N CYS A 40 19.01 10.55 10.16
CA CYS A 40 18.92 10.01 8.81
C CYS A 40 17.59 9.26 8.57
N ILE A 41 16.42 9.98 8.62
CA ILE A 41 15.12 9.27 8.57
C ILE A 41 14.01 10.11 7.95
N ASP A 42 13.26 9.47 7.09
CA ASP A 42 11.96 9.87 6.56
C ASP A 42 10.86 9.01 7.18
N CYS A 43 9.95 9.58 7.96
CA CYS A 43 9.06 8.83 8.83
C CYS A 43 7.59 9.23 8.70
N PHE A 44 6.74 8.34 9.24
CA PHE A 44 5.30 8.48 9.31
C PHE A 44 4.80 8.43 10.76
N ALA A 45 3.57 8.88 10.97
CA ALA A 45 2.88 8.71 12.24
C ALA A 45 2.66 7.22 12.58
N PRO A 46 2.61 6.85 13.88
CA PRO A 46 2.39 5.46 14.30
C PRO A 46 1.07 4.86 13.81
N THR A 47 0.08 5.71 13.56
CA THR A 47 -1.26 5.33 13.10
C THR A 47 -1.38 5.15 11.59
N GLU A 48 -0.38 5.62 10.81
CA GLU A 48 -0.37 5.36 9.38
C GLU A 48 -0.27 3.87 9.11
N GLN A 49 -0.85 3.45 7.98
CA GLN A 49 -0.99 2.03 7.68
C GLN A 49 -0.24 1.64 6.41
N LEU A 50 0.46 0.52 6.51
CA LEU A 50 1.11 -0.18 5.40
C LEU A 50 0.17 -1.23 4.80
N ILE A 51 0.31 -1.46 3.51
CA ILE A 51 -0.32 -2.59 2.84
C ILE A 51 0.63 -3.77 2.93
N THR A 52 0.31 -4.73 3.80
CA THR A 52 1.10 -5.95 3.97
C THR A 52 0.43 -7.15 3.31
N GLU A 53 1.16 -8.26 3.17
CA GLU A 53 0.62 -9.54 2.72
C GLU A 53 -0.50 -10.09 3.62
N HIS A 54 -0.60 -9.56 4.86
CA HIS A 54 -1.64 -9.91 5.83
C HIS A 54 -2.70 -8.80 6.01
N GLY A 55 -2.87 -7.94 5.00
CA GLY A 55 -3.80 -6.81 5.04
C GLY A 55 -3.16 -5.53 5.54
N LEU A 56 -3.99 -4.53 5.84
CA LEU A 56 -3.53 -3.26 6.40
C LEU A 56 -3.08 -3.46 7.84
N ARG A 57 -1.91 -2.91 8.16
CA ARG A 57 -1.34 -2.85 9.51
C ARG A 57 -0.77 -1.48 9.75
N SER A 58 -0.97 -0.94 10.95
CA SER A 58 -0.32 0.32 11.35
C SER A 58 1.17 0.11 11.56
N PHE A 59 1.94 1.18 11.41
CA PHE A 59 3.36 1.13 11.68
C PHE A 59 3.65 0.69 13.11
N ALA A 60 2.89 1.20 14.09
CA ALA A 60 3.04 0.81 15.51
C ALA A 60 2.77 -0.68 15.76
N GLU A 61 1.82 -1.30 15.05
CA GLU A 61 1.58 -2.76 15.16
C GLU A 61 2.74 -3.60 14.62
N LEU A 62 3.53 -3.05 13.71
CA LEU A 62 4.62 -3.73 13.02
C LEU A 62 6.00 -3.41 13.59
N GLU A 63 6.11 -2.63 14.65
CA GLU A 63 7.39 -2.30 15.30
C GLU A 63 8.24 -3.54 15.50
N ASP A 64 9.47 -3.51 14.98
CA ASP A 64 10.47 -4.58 15.01
C ASP A 64 10.03 -5.95 14.46
N LYS A 65 8.95 -5.97 13.68
CA LYS A 65 8.46 -7.19 13.05
C LYS A 65 8.85 -7.23 11.59
N SER A 66 9.29 -8.40 11.15
CA SER A 66 9.45 -8.70 9.72
C SER A 66 8.08 -8.90 9.10
N CYS A 67 7.83 -8.26 7.95
CA CYS A 67 6.62 -8.41 7.16
C CYS A 67 6.97 -8.27 5.67
N ARG A 68 6.00 -8.47 4.81
CA ARG A 68 6.13 -8.11 3.39
C ARG A 68 5.15 -6.99 3.09
N VAL A 69 5.65 -5.90 2.52
CA VAL A 69 4.87 -4.71 2.16
C VAL A 69 4.70 -4.61 0.64
N LEU A 70 3.60 -4.01 0.22
CA LEU A 70 3.34 -3.80 -1.19
C LEU A 70 4.25 -2.71 -1.75
N THR A 71 4.87 -3.02 -2.89
CA THR A 71 5.64 -2.11 -3.73
C THR A 71 5.06 -2.14 -5.15
N ASP A 72 5.61 -1.35 -6.07
CA ASP A 72 5.26 -1.40 -7.50
C ASP A 72 5.56 -2.76 -8.14
N ASP A 73 6.50 -3.52 -7.57
CA ASP A 73 6.96 -4.84 -8.01
C ASP A 73 6.45 -5.98 -7.08
N GLY A 74 5.26 -5.81 -6.51
CA GLY A 74 4.63 -6.78 -5.63
C GLY A 74 5.07 -6.68 -4.17
N PHE A 75 4.81 -7.74 -3.39
CA PHE A 75 5.13 -7.77 -1.97
C PHE A 75 6.61 -8.06 -1.73
N LYS A 76 7.33 -7.14 -1.07
CA LYS A 76 8.75 -7.25 -0.73
C LYS A 76 8.95 -7.35 0.79
N PRO A 77 10.01 -8.04 1.25
CA PRO A 77 10.36 -8.06 2.67
C PRO A 77 10.58 -6.65 3.20
N ALA A 78 10.15 -6.41 4.42
CA ALA A 78 10.36 -5.16 5.14
C ALA A 78 10.46 -5.40 6.64
N VAL A 79 11.14 -4.49 7.32
CA VAL A 79 11.14 -4.38 8.78
C VAL A 79 10.71 -2.97 9.14
N VAL A 80 9.75 -2.85 10.05
CA VAL A 80 9.31 -1.55 10.55
C VAL A 80 10.11 -1.18 11.78
N LYS A 81 10.67 0.01 11.77
CA LYS A 81 11.47 0.57 12.87
C LYS A 81 10.80 1.79 13.45
N ARG A 82 10.91 1.96 14.78
CA ARG A 82 10.53 3.16 15.49
C ARG A 82 11.72 4.10 15.60
N PHE A 83 11.43 5.39 15.50
CA PHE A 83 12.41 6.46 15.61
C PHE A 83 11.95 7.51 16.63
N ARG A 84 12.79 8.53 16.87
CA ARG A 84 12.51 9.58 17.83
C ARG A 84 11.25 10.38 17.47
N ARG A 85 10.75 11.12 18.45
CA ARG A 85 9.64 12.03 18.25
C ARG A 85 10.05 13.18 17.33
N ARG A 86 9.18 13.49 16.35
CA ARG A 86 9.36 14.55 15.38
C ARG A 86 8.04 15.26 15.09
N PRO A 87 8.09 16.53 14.64
CA PRO A 87 6.92 17.19 14.11
C PRO A 87 6.40 16.46 12.89
N LEU A 88 5.08 16.49 12.70
CA LEU A 88 4.42 15.87 11.55
C LEU A 88 3.70 16.94 10.73
N VAL A 89 3.58 16.70 9.43
CA VAL A 89 2.70 17.43 8.53
C VAL A 89 1.54 16.55 8.12
N LYS A 90 0.36 17.15 8.02
CA LYS A 90 -0.83 16.53 7.49
C LYS A 90 -0.94 16.79 6.00
N LEU A 91 -1.01 15.73 5.24
CA LEU A 91 -1.22 15.75 3.80
C LEU A 91 -2.64 15.32 3.48
N GLU A 92 -3.35 16.06 2.65
CA GLU A 92 -4.63 15.64 2.08
C GLU A 92 -4.46 15.36 0.60
N LEU A 93 -4.76 14.13 0.20
CA LEU A 93 -4.58 13.61 -1.15
C LEU A 93 -5.92 13.27 -1.78
N ALA A 94 -6.09 13.57 -3.08
CA ALA A 94 -7.25 13.21 -3.86
C ALA A 94 -6.88 12.31 -5.03
N PRO A 95 -7.72 11.31 -5.40
CA PRO A 95 -7.43 10.47 -6.54
C PRO A 95 -7.47 11.27 -7.84
N ALA A 96 -6.48 11.01 -8.69
CA ALA A 96 -6.33 11.60 -10.02
C ALA A 96 -6.08 10.51 -11.05
N PHE A 97 -6.35 10.83 -12.30
CA PHE A 97 -6.28 9.90 -13.39
C PHE A 97 -5.64 10.55 -14.62
N GLU A 98 -4.97 9.72 -15.38
CA GLU A 98 -4.52 10.11 -16.70
C GLU A 98 -5.70 10.25 -17.66
N GLU A 99 -5.83 11.40 -18.28
CA GLU A 99 -6.85 11.69 -19.29
C GLU A 99 -6.20 12.28 -20.53
N ARG A 100 -6.65 11.83 -21.71
CA ARG A 100 -6.27 12.43 -22.98
C ARG A 100 -7.02 13.73 -23.17
N ASP A 101 -6.31 14.78 -23.53
CA ASP A 101 -6.91 16.02 -23.95
C ASP A 101 -7.40 15.95 -25.41
N ARG A 102 -8.12 16.98 -25.84
CA ARG A 102 -8.63 17.06 -27.22
C ARG A 102 -7.55 17.21 -28.30
N TYR A 103 -6.32 17.48 -27.92
CA TYR A 103 -5.16 17.62 -28.82
C TYR A 103 -4.26 16.38 -28.82
N GLY A 104 -4.66 15.30 -28.11
CA GLY A 104 -3.90 14.05 -28.02
C GLY A 104 -2.82 14.05 -26.94
N GLY A 105 -2.67 15.14 -26.19
CA GLY A 105 -1.80 15.20 -25.03
C GLY A 105 -2.40 14.45 -23.85
N THR A 106 -1.54 13.98 -22.95
CA THR A 106 -1.94 13.30 -21.72
C THR A 106 -1.72 14.21 -20.52
N ARG A 107 -2.69 14.27 -19.63
CA ARG A 107 -2.59 15.05 -18.38
C ARG A 107 -3.23 14.32 -17.21
N LEU A 108 -2.69 14.54 -16.01
CA LEU A 108 -3.30 14.08 -14.78
C LEU A 108 -4.40 15.05 -14.33
N THR A 109 -5.60 14.52 -14.09
CA THR A 109 -6.75 15.31 -13.67
C THR A 109 -7.46 14.67 -12.48
N THR A 110 -7.91 15.51 -11.54
CA THR A 110 -8.86 15.10 -10.49
C THR A 110 -10.27 15.30 -11.02
N ARG A 111 -11.06 14.23 -11.09
CA ARG A 111 -12.48 14.35 -11.40
C ARG A 111 -13.27 14.89 -10.21
N ASN A 112 -14.49 15.43 -10.46
CA ASN A 112 -15.43 15.94 -9.45
C ASN A 112 -15.96 14.88 -8.44
N ILE A 113 -15.42 13.65 -8.41
CA ILE A 113 -15.61 12.66 -7.33
C ILE A 113 -14.99 13.16 -6.01
N SER A 114 -14.70 14.38 -5.95
CA SER A 114 -13.63 15.08 -5.27
C SER A 114 -13.88 15.48 -3.82
N ARG A 115 -14.85 14.87 -3.15
CA ARG A 115 -14.90 14.96 -1.66
C ARG A 115 -14.10 13.86 -0.99
N PHE A 116 -13.72 12.83 -1.73
CA PHE A 116 -12.89 11.75 -1.20
C PHE A 116 -11.46 12.23 -1.02
N ARG A 117 -10.96 12.10 0.18
CA ARG A 117 -9.62 12.48 0.59
C ARG A 117 -8.99 11.35 1.37
N ARG A 118 -7.72 11.13 1.11
CA ARG A 118 -6.83 10.38 1.99
C ARG A 118 -6.00 11.36 2.79
N THR A 119 -5.89 11.12 4.07
CA THR A 119 -5.01 11.87 4.94
C THR A 119 -3.79 11.00 5.21
N VAL A 120 -2.60 11.61 5.15
CA VAL A 120 -1.33 10.98 5.50
C VAL A 120 -0.57 11.93 6.42
N TRP A 121 0.00 11.38 7.48
CA TRP A 121 0.83 12.10 8.43
C TRP A 121 2.29 11.65 8.28
N ALA A 122 3.16 12.56 7.84
CA ALA A 122 4.57 12.30 7.59
C ALA A 122 5.44 13.38 8.22
N THR A 123 6.73 13.14 8.35
CA THR A 123 7.70 14.19 8.70
C THR A 123 7.75 15.26 7.62
N PRO A 124 8.04 16.55 7.95
CA PRO A 124 8.09 17.65 6.97
C PRO A 124 9.07 17.41 5.84
N THR A 125 10.17 16.73 6.12
CA THR A 125 11.26 16.43 5.19
C THR A 125 11.09 15.09 4.46
N HIS A 126 9.96 14.40 4.65
CA HIS A 126 9.71 13.08 4.02
C HIS A 126 9.87 13.14 2.51
N ARG A 127 10.62 12.17 1.97
CA ARG A 127 10.92 12.10 0.54
C ARG A 127 9.82 11.36 -0.23
N TRP A 128 9.21 12.08 -1.13
CA TRP A 128 8.11 11.58 -1.95
C TRP A 128 8.56 11.31 -3.38
N LEU A 129 8.10 10.18 -3.92
CA LEU A 129 8.18 9.91 -5.35
C LEU A 129 7.05 10.67 -6.05
N LEU A 130 7.37 11.44 -7.10
CA LEU A 130 6.40 12.12 -7.94
C LEU A 130 6.04 11.28 -9.18
N SER A 131 4.91 11.59 -9.79
CA SER A 131 4.42 10.88 -10.99
C SER A 131 5.31 11.00 -12.22
N ASP A 132 6.25 11.95 -12.24
CA ASP A 132 7.26 12.12 -13.29
C ASP A 132 8.58 11.36 -12.99
N GLY A 133 8.61 10.59 -11.91
CA GLY A 133 9.79 9.83 -11.46
C GLY A 133 10.78 10.64 -10.62
N GLN A 134 10.56 11.94 -10.45
CA GLN A 134 11.40 12.75 -9.58
C GLN A 134 11.10 12.48 -8.11
N LYS A 135 12.08 12.69 -7.24
CA LYS A 135 11.91 12.65 -5.79
C LYS A 135 11.98 14.05 -5.21
N THR A 136 11.15 14.34 -4.22
CA THR A 136 11.11 15.64 -3.53
C THR A 136 10.90 15.46 -2.03
N ASN A 137 11.56 16.26 -1.22
CA ASN A 137 11.33 16.39 0.22
C ASN A 137 10.43 17.59 0.56
N ALA A 138 9.97 18.33 -0.45
CA ALA A 138 9.10 19.49 -0.31
C ALA A 138 7.82 19.28 -1.15
N LEU A 139 6.97 18.35 -0.71
CA LEU A 139 5.74 18.03 -1.42
C LEU A 139 4.79 19.24 -1.41
N ALA A 140 4.40 19.72 -2.60
CA ALA A 140 3.62 20.93 -2.77
C ALA A 140 2.20 20.63 -3.31
N VAL A 141 1.26 21.52 -2.98
CA VAL A 141 -0.11 21.45 -3.51
C VAL A 141 -0.10 21.46 -5.04
N GLY A 142 -0.82 20.52 -5.63
CA GLY A 142 -0.93 20.36 -7.07
C GLY A 142 -0.01 19.29 -7.65
N GLN A 143 1.03 18.85 -6.95
CA GLN A 143 1.87 17.72 -7.36
C GLN A 143 1.10 16.39 -7.26
N PHE A 144 1.64 15.36 -7.94
CA PHE A 144 1.02 14.05 -8.03
C PHE A 144 2.01 12.98 -7.54
N VAL A 145 1.51 12.12 -6.67
CA VAL A 145 2.21 10.93 -6.16
C VAL A 145 1.66 9.71 -6.88
N PRO A 146 2.49 8.75 -7.33
CA PRO A 146 2.01 7.53 -7.94
C PRO A 146 1.15 6.71 -6.99
N GLY A 147 0.17 6.01 -7.57
CA GLY A 147 -0.58 4.99 -6.86
C GLY A 147 -0.14 3.60 -7.28
N VAL A 148 -0.20 2.67 -6.35
CA VAL A 148 0.08 1.26 -6.60
C VAL A 148 -1.06 0.39 -6.10
N LYS A 149 -1.24 -0.77 -6.72
CA LYS A 149 -2.16 -1.82 -6.29
C LYS A 149 -1.54 -3.18 -6.57
N ALA A 150 -1.90 -4.17 -5.77
CA ALA A 150 -1.47 -5.54 -6.02
C ALA A 150 -2.03 -6.06 -7.35
N GLN A 151 -1.34 -7.04 -7.91
CA GLN A 151 -1.74 -7.74 -9.12
C GLN A 151 -1.85 -9.25 -8.83
N PRO A 152 -2.86 -9.66 -8.02
CA PRO A 152 -3.03 -11.05 -7.67
C PRO A 152 -3.38 -11.88 -8.90
N ALA A 153 -2.93 -13.15 -8.92
CA ALA A 153 -3.32 -14.08 -9.97
C ALA A 153 -4.84 -14.32 -9.94
N ARG A 154 -5.45 -14.40 -11.13
CA ARG A 154 -6.90 -14.55 -11.28
C ARG A 154 -7.32 -15.89 -11.96
N ASP A 155 -6.42 -16.84 -11.96
CA ASP A 155 -6.61 -18.16 -12.57
C ASP A 155 -6.39 -19.34 -11.60
N SER A 156 -5.97 -19.04 -10.36
CA SER A 156 -5.73 -20.05 -9.32
C SER A 156 -7.03 -20.60 -8.73
N GLU A 157 -6.95 -21.77 -8.10
CA GLU A 157 -8.04 -22.35 -7.35
C GLU A 157 -8.46 -21.48 -6.16
N THR A 158 -7.49 -20.88 -5.48
CA THR A 158 -7.70 -19.93 -4.37
C THR A 158 -8.54 -18.75 -4.81
N TYR A 159 -8.21 -18.14 -5.97
CA TYR A 159 -9.00 -17.06 -6.55
C TYR A 159 -10.42 -17.50 -6.87
N ARG A 160 -10.61 -18.70 -7.47
CA ARG A 160 -11.94 -19.23 -7.83
C ARG A 160 -12.82 -19.45 -6.61
N LEU A 161 -12.26 -19.97 -5.52
CA LEU A 161 -12.95 -20.09 -4.23
C LEU A 161 -13.35 -18.71 -3.69
N GLY A 162 -12.47 -17.72 -3.80
CA GLY A 162 -12.79 -16.34 -3.47
C GLY A 162 -13.98 -15.80 -4.27
N VAL A 163 -13.98 -15.96 -5.60
CA VAL A 163 -15.10 -15.51 -6.47
C VAL A 163 -16.43 -16.13 -6.02
N LEU A 164 -16.43 -17.41 -5.73
CA LEU A 164 -17.62 -18.08 -5.25
C LEU A 164 -18.11 -17.50 -3.92
N HIS A 165 -17.20 -17.29 -2.98
CA HIS A 165 -17.53 -16.69 -1.69
C HIS A 165 -18.10 -15.27 -1.87
N GLY A 166 -17.51 -14.46 -2.74
CA GLY A 166 -18.01 -13.13 -3.08
C GLY A 166 -19.41 -13.12 -3.69
N LEU A 167 -19.71 -14.09 -4.57
CA LEU A 167 -21.06 -14.28 -5.12
C LEU A 167 -22.05 -14.68 -4.02
N VAL A 168 -21.68 -15.59 -3.10
CA VAL A 168 -22.50 -15.97 -1.95
C VAL A 168 -22.72 -14.78 -1.03
N PHE A 169 -21.69 -13.96 -0.82
CA PHE A 169 -21.78 -12.77 0.02
C PHE A 169 -22.78 -11.74 -0.53
N GLY A 170 -22.73 -11.46 -1.83
CA GLY A 170 -23.65 -10.52 -2.49
C GLY A 170 -25.05 -11.11 -2.67
N ASP A 171 -25.21 -12.00 -3.63
CA ASP A 171 -26.50 -12.56 -4.09
C ASP A 171 -26.91 -13.86 -3.37
N GLY A 172 -26.08 -14.37 -2.44
CA GLY A 172 -26.36 -15.65 -1.76
C GLY A 172 -27.63 -15.59 -0.93
N ALA A 173 -28.50 -16.56 -1.15
CA ALA A 173 -29.65 -16.80 -0.30
C ALA A 173 -29.35 -17.94 0.67
N TRP A 174 -29.61 -17.72 1.96
CA TRP A 174 -29.58 -18.76 2.96
C TRP A 174 -30.98 -19.40 3.02
N ASN A 175 -31.16 -20.46 2.29
CA ASN A 175 -32.43 -21.20 2.38
C ASN A 175 -32.24 -22.38 3.33
N LYS A 176 -33.21 -22.54 4.24
CA LYS A 176 -33.40 -23.75 5.05
C LYS A 176 -33.98 -24.90 4.19
N LEU A 177 -33.37 -25.20 3.07
CA LEU A 177 -33.62 -26.46 2.40
C LEU A 177 -32.93 -27.54 3.24
N GLU A 178 -33.67 -28.05 4.17
CA GLU A 178 -33.33 -29.27 4.90
C GLU A 178 -33.24 -30.40 3.87
N ILE A 179 -32.02 -30.73 3.46
CA ILE A 179 -31.79 -31.97 2.72
C ILE A 179 -31.95 -33.09 3.73
N ARG A 180 -32.32 -34.28 3.25
CA ARG A 180 -32.53 -35.52 4.06
C ARG A 180 -31.36 -35.83 5.03
N SER A 181 -30.23 -35.14 4.97
CA SER A 181 -29.08 -35.27 5.86
C SER A 181 -28.98 -34.22 6.96
N GLY A 182 -29.92 -33.27 7.06
CA GLY A 182 -29.85 -32.19 8.04
C GLY A 182 -28.80 -31.09 7.69
N GLU A 183 -28.18 -31.12 6.53
CA GLU A 183 -27.24 -30.12 6.09
C GLU A 183 -27.93 -28.90 5.46
N HIS A 184 -27.48 -27.70 5.84
CA HIS A 184 -27.95 -26.47 5.25
C HIS A 184 -27.09 -26.15 4.01
N LEU A 185 -27.69 -26.09 2.83
CA LEU A 185 -27.02 -25.69 1.60
C LEU A 185 -27.16 -24.17 1.39
N HIS A 186 -26.02 -23.51 1.19
CA HIS A 186 -26.00 -22.20 0.59
C HIS A 186 -26.11 -22.33 -0.93
N TYR A 187 -26.92 -21.50 -1.56
CA TYR A 187 -26.99 -21.43 -3.01
C TYR A 187 -26.94 -19.98 -3.49
N VAL A 188 -26.42 -19.81 -4.69
CA VAL A 188 -26.44 -18.53 -5.39
C VAL A 188 -27.29 -18.69 -6.64
N GLN A 189 -28.25 -17.80 -6.84
CA GLN A 189 -29.04 -17.77 -8.04
C GLN A 189 -28.46 -16.72 -9.00
N LEU A 190 -28.01 -17.18 -10.16
CA LEU A 190 -27.45 -16.33 -11.21
C LEU A 190 -28.48 -16.14 -12.32
N TYR A 191 -28.56 -14.91 -12.85
CA TYR A 191 -29.51 -14.53 -13.88
C TYR A 191 -28.81 -14.02 -15.15
N GLY A 192 -29.36 -14.36 -16.32
CA GLY A 192 -28.95 -13.83 -17.60
C GLY A 192 -27.50 -14.07 -17.96
N GLU A 193 -26.81 -13.02 -18.37
CA GLU A 193 -25.40 -13.07 -18.81
C GLU A 193 -24.42 -13.57 -17.73
N ARG A 194 -24.77 -13.45 -16.45
CA ARG A 194 -23.95 -13.97 -15.35
C ARG A 194 -23.83 -15.49 -15.39
N VAL A 195 -24.89 -16.19 -15.81
CA VAL A 195 -24.87 -17.65 -15.98
C VAL A 195 -23.85 -18.06 -17.03
N ALA A 196 -23.85 -17.42 -18.18
CA ALA A 196 -22.89 -17.69 -19.25
C ALA A 196 -21.46 -17.40 -18.82
N ARG A 197 -21.24 -16.25 -18.15
CA ARG A 197 -19.92 -15.82 -17.67
C ARG A 197 -19.28 -16.78 -16.68
N PHE A 198 -20.07 -17.40 -15.79
CA PHE A 198 -19.54 -18.23 -14.72
C PHE A 198 -19.73 -19.74 -14.97
N ARG A 199 -20.38 -20.17 -16.07
CA ARG A 199 -20.60 -21.57 -16.35
C ARG A 199 -19.30 -22.38 -16.38
N ASP A 200 -18.36 -22.01 -17.24
CA ASP A 200 -17.09 -22.73 -17.38
C ASP A 200 -16.20 -22.56 -16.15
N PHE A 201 -16.38 -21.46 -15.44
CA PHE A 201 -15.66 -21.14 -14.22
C PHE A 201 -16.04 -22.09 -13.07
N PHE A 202 -17.32 -22.50 -12.96
CA PHE A 202 -17.80 -23.38 -11.90
C PHE A 202 -17.59 -24.86 -12.18
N ASP A 203 -17.62 -25.26 -13.43
CA ASP A 203 -17.35 -26.66 -13.81
C ASP A 203 -15.95 -27.13 -13.40
N GLN A 204 -15.00 -26.19 -13.26
CA GLN A 204 -13.64 -26.45 -12.80
C GLN A 204 -13.50 -26.56 -11.27
N VAL A 205 -14.50 -26.17 -10.49
CA VAL A 205 -14.45 -26.10 -9.01
C VAL A 205 -15.35 -27.15 -8.33
N ASN A 206 -15.74 -28.23 -9.00
CA ASN A 206 -16.63 -29.26 -8.48
C ASN A 206 -18.05 -28.77 -8.10
N PHE A 207 -18.56 -27.73 -8.77
CA PHE A 207 -19.96 -27.33 -8.66
C PHE A 207 -20.81 -27.93 -9.77
N SER A 208 -21.93 -28.54 -9.39
CA SER A 208 -22.97 -28.87 -10.36
C SER A 208 -23.92 -27.68 -10.50
N PRO A 209 -23.86 -26.89 -11.58
CA PRO A 209 -24.87 -25.88 -11.83
C PRO A 209 -26.21 -26.60 -12.06
N CYS A 210 -27.15 -26.39 -11.18
CA CYS A 210 -28.53 -26.86 -11.43
C CYS A 210 -29.19 -25.78 -12.28
N LEU A 211 -29.18 -26.00 -13.60
CA LEU A 211 -29.89 -25.17 -14.58
C LEU A 211 -31.36 -25.58 -14.62
N ASP A 212 -32.14 -25.30 -13.59
CA ASP A 212 -33.58 -25.34 -13.69
C ASP A 212 -34.07 -24.06 -14.37
N ALA A 213 -34.44 -24.15 -15.64
CA ALA A 213 -35.07 -23.05 -16.35
C ALA A 213 -36.43 -22.77 -15.66
N HIS A 214 -36.48 -21.70 -14.89
CA HIS A 214 -37.74 -21.19 -14.36
C HIS A 214 -38.56 -20.65 -15.54
N PRO A 215 -39.83 -21.11 -15.74
CA PRO A 215 -40.67 -20.59 -16.82
C PRO A 215 -40.86 -19.09 -16.59
N GLY A 216 -40.33 -18.28 -17.47
CA GLY A 216 -40.41 -16.82 -17.44
C GLY A 216 -39.08 -16.04 -17.28
N TYR A 217 -37.97 -16.71 -16.96
CA TYR A 217 -36.63 -16.10 -16.91
C TYR A 217 -35.67 -16.94 -17.74
N ALA A 218 -35.49 -16.56 -19.00
CA ALA A 218 -34.46 -17.17 -19.85
C ALA A 218 -33.06 -16.95 -19.21
N GLY A 219 -32.37 -18.07 -18.92
CA GLY A 219 -31.00 -18.01 -18.42
C GLY A 219 -30.84 -17.89 -16.89
N THR A 220 -31.74 -18.55 -16.12
CA THR A 220 -31.56 -18.68 -14.67
C THR A 220 -30.70 -19.92 -14.37
N GLY A 221 -29.64 -19.75 -13.58
CA GLY A 221 -28.81 -20.80 -13.05
C GLY A 221 -28.78 -20.78 -11.53
N VAL A 222 -28.91 -21.94 -10.89
CA VAL A 222 -28.74 -22.10 -9.45
C VAL A 222 -27.43 -22.81 -9.20
N LEU A 223 -26.52 -22.14 -8.47
CA LEU A 223 -25.29 -22.72 -7.97
C LEU A 223 -25.52 -23.25 -6.58
N ARG A 224 -25.37 -24.57 -6.42
CA ARG A 224 -25.38 -25.20 -5.10
C ARG A 224 -23.96 -25.35 -4.64
N SER A 225 -23.61 -24.61 -3.60
CA SER A 225 -22.32 -24.73 -2.93
C SER A 225 -22.41 -25.81 -1.84
N CYS A 226 -21.57 -26.81 -1.95
CA CYS A 226 -21.34 -27.78 -0.87
C CYS A 226 -20.30 -27.27 0.14
N ALA A 227 -19.68 -26.14 -0.10
CA ALA A 227 -18.73 -25.53 0.82
C ALA A 227 -19.47 -24.77 1.93
N ASN A 228 -18.91 -24.77 3.14
CA ASN A 228 -19.40 -24.00 4.29
C ASN A 228 -19.20 -22.48 4.10
N LEU A 229 -19.39 -21.97 2.89
CA LEU A 229 -19.27 -20.56 2.58
C LEU A 229 -20.46 -19.82 3.21
N LYS A 230 -20.14 -18.93 4.12
CA LYS A 230 -21.12 -18.12 4.83
C LYS A 230 -21.22 -16.75 4.17
N LYS A 231 -22.35 -16.06 4.35
CA LYS A 231 -22.52 -14.66 3.96
C LYS A 231 -21.81 -13.74 4.95
N LEU A 232 -20.51 -13.95 5.10
CA LEU A 232 -19.60 -13.22 5.98
C LEU A 232 -18.38 -12.74 5.20
N LEU A 233 -17.70 -11.74 5.73
CA LEU A 233 -16.41 -11.28 5.17
C LEU A 233 -15.35 -12.40 5.33
N PRO A 234 -14.40 -12.51 4.40
CA PRO A 234 -13.33 -13.50 4.50
C PRO A 234 -12.41 -13.20 5.71
N GLU A 235 -12.04 -14.27 6.41
CA GLU A 235 -11.09 -14.20 7.52
C GLU A 235 -9.61 -14.29 7.03
N THR A 236 -9.40 -14.73 5.79
CA THR A 236 -8.07 -14.83 5.19
C THR A 236 -7.56 -13.47 4.69
N ALA A 237 -6.25 -13.31 4.69
CA ALA A 237 -5.55 -12.18 4.07
C ALA A 237 -4.88 -12.56 2.74
N ASP A 238 -5.08 -13.78 2.23
CA ASP A 238 -4.52 -14.23 0.96
C ASP A 238 -4.96 -13.32 -0.19
N PRO A 239 -4.03 -12.68 -0.93
CA PRO A 239 -4.36 -11.70 -1.96
C PRO A 239 -5.20 -12.26 -3.12
N GLU A 240 -4.98 -13.52 -3.51
CA GLU A 240 -5.74 -14.15 -4.59
C GLU A 240 -7.17 -14.46 -4.16
N TYR A 241 -7.34 -14.95 -2.92
CA TYR A 241 -8.66 -15.18 -2.36
C TYR A 241 -9.45 -13.88 -2.21
N ILE A 242 -8.82 -12.82 -1.68
CA ILE A 242 -9.43 -11.49 -1.53
C ILE A 242 -9.81 -10.91 -2.89
N ALA A 243 -8.93 -11.02 -3.90
CA ALA A 243 -9.25 -10.59 -5.24
C ALA A 243 -10.47 -11.31 -5.81
N GLY A 244 -10.50 -12.63 -5.67
CA GLY A 244 -11.64 -13.44 -6.05
C GLY A 244 -12.92 -13.02 -5.33
N PHE A 245 -12.87 -12.83 -4.02
CA PHE A 245 -14.01 -12.39 -3.22
C PHE A 245 -14.56 -11.04 -3.68
N VAL A 246 -13.67 -10.07 -3.90
CA VAL A 246 -14.08 -8.75 -4.40
C VAL A 246 -14.68 -8.84 -5.81
N ASP A 247 -14.06 -9.61 -6.72
CA ASP A 247 -14.57 -9.80 -8.08
C ASP A 247 -15.94 -10.49 -8.07
N GLY A 248 -16.14 -11.47 -7.21
CA GLY A 248 -17.42 -12.16 -7.00
C GLY A 248 -18.48 -11.22 -6.43
N TRP A 249 -18.14 -10.45 -5.42
CA TRP A 249 -19.06 -9.44 -4.85
C TRP A 249 -19.42 -8.34 -5.85
N LEU A 250 -18.45 -7.84 -6.62
CA LEU A 250 -18.71 -6.88 -7.72
C LEU A 250 -19.60 -7.50 -8.82
N ALA A 251 -19.46 -8.78 -9.10
CA ALA A 251 -20.31 -9.46 -10.05
C ALA A 251 -21.77 -9.62 -9.55
N ALA A 252 -21.96 -9.73 -8.24
CA ALA A 252 -23.28 -9.80 -7.59
C ALA A 252 -23.92 -8.41 -7.48
N ASP A 253 -23.29 -7.51 -6.71
CA ASP A 253 -23.87 -6.24 -6.27
C ASP A 253 -23.21 -5.00 -6.92
N GLY A 254 -22.17 -5.17 -7.73
CA GLY A 254 -21.44 -4.08 -8.32
C GLY A 254 -22.13 -3.46 -9.52
N ASP A 255 -22.17 -2.13 -9.58
CA ASP A 255 -22.58 -1.37 -10.75
C ASP A 255 -21.32 -0.97 -11.54
N PRO A 256 -21.13 -1.40 -12.80
CA PRO A 256 -20.05 -0.90 -13.64
C PRO A 256 -20.29 0.58 -13.96
N VAL A 257 -19.25 1.39 -13.77
CA VAL A 257 -19.26 2.81 -14.07
C VAL A 257 -18.29 3.08 -15.23
N LYS A 258 -18.37 4.25 -15.84
CA LYS A 258 -17.49 4.61 -16.96
C LYS A 258 -16.00 4.44 -16.63
N ALA A 259 -15.24 4.05 -17.64
CA ALA A 259 -13.75 4.03 -17.60
C ALA A 259 -13.12 3.07 -16.57
N GLY A 260 -13.58 1.83 -16.50
CA GLY A 260 -12.95 0.82 -15.66
C GLY A 260 -13.10 1.10 -14.17
N SER A 261 -14.25 1.58 -13.74
CA SER A 261 -14.58 1.79 -12.36
C SER A 261 -15.85 1.03 -11.99
N TRP A 262 -15.95 0.63 -10.74
CA TRP A 262 -17.10 -0.03 -10.15
C TRP A 262 -17.67 0.81 -9.02
N ARG A 263 -18.96 0.71 -8.80
CA ARG A 263 -19.62 1.25 -7.63
C ARG A 263 -20.29 0.10 -6.87
N VAL A 264 -20.01 -0.01 -5.58
CA VAL A 264 -20.69 -0.91 -4.66
C VAL A 264 -21.57 -0.09 -3.74
N ARG A 265 -22.79 -0.55 -3.49
CA ARG A 265 -23.74 0.08 -2.56
C ARG A 265 -24.21 -0.95 -1.55
N SER A 266 -24.17 -0.58 -0.27
CA SER A 266 -24.63 -1.46 0.81
C SER A 266 -25.16 -0.67 2.00
N THR A 267 -26.06 -1.30 2.77
CA THR A 267 -26.41 -0.89 4.13
C THR A 267 -25.50 -1.52 5.17
N ASP A 268 -24.67 -2.48 4.77
CA ASP A 268 -23.59 -3.04 5.59
C ASP A 268 -22.36 -2.13 5.47
N HIS A 269 -22.24 -1.20 6.40
CA HIS A 269 -21.15 -0.23 6.42
C HIS A 269 -19.81 -0.89 6.77
N GLU A 270 -19.82 -1.92 7.61
CA GLU A 270 -18.61 -2.66 8.00
C GLU A 270 -17.99 -3.38 6.81
N ALA A 271 -18.85 -3.97 5.96
CA ALA A 271 -18.42 -4.59 4.74
C ALA A 271 -17.80 -3.58 3.74
N LEU A 272 -18.37 -2.39 3.61
CA LEU A 272 -17.79 -1.34 2.78
C LEU A 272 -16.48 -0.80 3.36
N ASP A 273 -16.35 -0.66 4.67
CA ASP A 273 -15.10 -0.27 5.32
C ASP A 273 -14.02 -1.35 5.14
N TRP A 274 -14.40 -2.62 5.22
CA TRP A 274 -13.51 -3.73 4.88
C TRP A 274 -13.06 -3.68 3.42
N LEU A 275 -14.00 -3.48 2.49
CA LEU A 275 -13.71 -3.38 1.05
C LEU A 275 -12.78 -2.20 0.75
N GLU A 276 -13.00 -1.05 1.36
CA GLU A 276 -12.16 0.13 1.19
C GLU A 276 -10.71 -0.14 1.61
N ARG A 277 -10.52 -0.86 2.74
CA ARG A 277 -9.20 -1.22 3.26
C ARG A 277 -8.49 -2.28 2.40
N THR A 278 -9.24 -3.25 1.87
CA THR A 278 -8.67 -4.40 1.16
C THR A 278 -8.62 -4.23 -0.36
N ALA A 279 -9.27 -3.22 -0.91
CA ALA A 279 -9.37 -2.98 -2.35
C ALA A 279 -8.01 -3.04 -3.06
N VAL A 280 -6.97 -2.43 -2.48
CA VAL A 280 -5.63 -2.37 -3.09
C VAL A 280 -5.01 -3.77 -3.21
N ILE A 281 -5.22 -4.63 -2.22
CA ILE A 281 -4.76 -6.03 -2.24
C ILE A 281 -5.51 -6.83 -3.32
N ALA A 282 -6.80 -6.54 -3.53
CA ALA A 282 -7.61 -7.13 -4.58
C ALA A 282 -7.31 -6.61 -6.00
N GLY A 283 -6.41 -5.64 -6.14
CA GLY A 283 -6.08 -5.02 -7.43
C GLY A 283 -7.00 -3.87 -7.83
N TYR A 284 -7.67 -3.25 -6.87
CA TYR A 284 -8.52 -2.07 -7.03
C TYR A 284 -8.00 -0.91 -6.18
N VAL A 285 -8.41 0.30 -6.51
CA VAL A 285 -8.16 1.47 -5.65
C VAL A 285 -9.49 2.14 -5.30
N ALA A 286 -9.76 2.34 -4.03
CA ALA A 286 -10.92 3.12 -3.60
C ALA A 286 -10.71 4.61 -3.92
N ILE A 287 -11.62 5.18 -4.70
CA ILE A 287 -11.50 6.52 -5.28
C ILE A 287 -12.64 7.46 -4.92
N GLY A 288 -13.62 6.98 -4.19
CA GLY A 288 -14.77 7.78 -3.77
C GLY A 288 -15.68 7.01 -2.84
N SER A 289 -16.25 7.69 -1.87
CA SER A 289 -17.28 7.15 -0.98
C SER A 289 -18.31 8.22 -0.64
N GLY A 290 -19.47 7.79 -0.19
CA GLY A 290 -20.52 8.69 0.27
C GLY A 290 -21.75 7.92 0.74
N GLU A 291 -22.78 8.66 1.11
CA GLU A 291 -23.99 8.13 1.71
C GLU A 291 -25.23 8.74 1.07
N GLU A 292 -26.26 7.93 0.87
CA GLU A 292 -27.58 8.40 0.43
C GLU A 292 -28.43 8.75 1.64
N SER A 293 -28.90 10.00 1.71
CA SER A 293 -29.77 10.45 2.81
C SER A 293 -31.18 9.85 2.76
N ARG A 294 -31.61 9.25 1.65
CA ARG A 294 -32.95 8.71 1.48
C ARG A 294 -33.12 7.39 2.27
N MET A 295 -33.93 7.42 3.29
CA MET A 295 -34.27 6.25 4.12
C MET A 295 -35.54 5.52 3.65
N GLU A 296 -36.47 6.23 3.03
CA GLU A 296 -37.75 5.66 2.55
C GLU A 296 -37.58 4.98 1.20
N THR A 297 -38.14 3.80 1.06
CA THR A 297 -38.15 3.01 -0.17
C THR A 297 -39.57 2.51 -0.46
N ASN A 298 -39.79 1.99 -1.68
CA ASN A 298 -41.04 1.32 -2.02
C ASN A 298 -41.33 0.06 -1.18
N PHE A 299 -40.32 -0.44 -0.46
CA PHE A 299 -40.39 -1.63 0.41
C PHE A 299 -40.39 -1.29 1.90
N GLY A 300 -40.50 0.00 2.26
CA GLY A 300 -40.49 0.46 3.65
C GLY A 300 -39.29 1.33 3.98
N VAL A 301 -39.12 1.64 5.28
CA VAL A 301 -38.03 2.46 5.79
C VAL A 301 -36.81 1.57 6.07
N ARG A 302 -35.64 1.96 5.57
CA ARG A 302 -34.36 1.28 5.83
C ARG A 302 -33.93 1.53 7.29
N SER A 303 -33.25 0.56 7.88
CA SER A 303 -32.68 0.70 9.23
C SER A 303 -31.40 1.55 9.24
N ARG A 304 -30.68 1.62 8.11
CA ARG A 304 -29.45 2.40 7.91
C ARG A 304 -29.45 3.04 6.52
N PRO A 305 -28.78 4.19 6.34
CA PRO A 305 -28.60 4.77 5.02
C PRO A 305 -27.75 3.86 4.12
N ILE A 306 -27.92 3.96 2.82
CA ILE A 306 -27.04 3.29 1.87
C ILE A 306 -25.75 4.10 1.77
N ARG A 307 -24.63 3.44 2.06
CA ARG A 307 -23.30 3.93 1.66
C ARG A 307 -22.91 3.37 0.29
N TRP A 308 -22.07 4.08 -0.38
CA TRP A 308 -21.47 3.66 -1.64
C TRP A 308 -19.97 3.89 -1.65
N LEU A 309 -19.27 3.01 -2.37
CA LEU A 309 -17.82 3.06 -2.59
C LEU A 309 -17.55 2.93 -4.09
N TYR A 310 -16.68 3.80 -4.61
CA TYR A 310 -16.16 3.68 -5.97
C TYR A 310 -14.78 3.04 -5.96
N LEU A 311 -14.59 2.03 -6.82
CA LEU A 311 -13.35 1.29 -7.02
C LEU A 311 -12.86 1.50 -8.45
N ALA A 312 -11.59 1.82 -8.63
CA ALA A 312 -10.93 1.92 -9.93
C ALA A 312 -10.08 0.66 -10.21
N THR A 313 -10.17 0.16 -11.44
CA THR A 313 -9.27 -0.89 -11.96
C THR A 313 -8.07 -0.30 -12.71
N ARG A 314 -8.20 0.93 -13.20
CA ARG A 314 -7.14 1.66 -13.90
C ARG A 314 -6.10 2.22 -12.94
N GLU A 315 -5.02 2.71 -13.49
CA GLU A 315 -3.98 3.42 -12.75
C GLU A 315 -4.53 4.66 -12.06
N VAL A 316 -4.12 4.88 -10.82
CA VAL A 316 -4.52 6.00 -9.98
C VAL A 316 -3.29 6.74 -9.54
N PHE A 317 -3.35 8.07 -9.60
CA PHE A 317 -2.37 8.97 -9.00
C PHE A 317 -3.04 9.71 -7.85
N TRP A 318 -2.25 10.24 -6.94
CA TRP A 318 -2.74 10.98 -5.78
C TRP A 318 -2.29 12.43 -5.88
N ARG A 319 -3.22 13.33 -6.15
CA ARG A 319 -2.94 14.76 -6.19
C ARG A 319 -2.89 15.33 -4.77
N VAL A 320 -1.85 16.08 -4.47
CA VAL A 320 -1.74 16.83 -3.22
C VAL A 320 -2.71 18.00 -3.26
N MET A 321 -3.66 17.99 -2.33
CA MET A 321 -4.71 19.01 -2.22
C MET A 321 -4.38 20.02 -1.13
N ARG A 322 -3.72 19.56 -0.05
CA ARG A 322 -3.38 20.38 1.10
C ARG A 322 -2.16 19.82 1.80
N VAL A 323 -1.33 20.71 2.30
CA VAL A 323 -0.19 20.44 3.18
C VAL A 323 -0.35 21.36 4.38
N GLU A 324 -0.53 20.81 5.57
CA GLU A 324 -0.69 21.55 6.82
C GLU A 324 0.45 21.18 7.76
N ALA A 325 1.26 22.16 8.12
CA ALA A 325 2.23 21.99 9.19
C ALA A 325 1.46 21.91 10.53
N HIS A 326 1.77 20.91 11.33
CA HIS A 326 1.24 20.78 12.68
C HIS A 326 2.36 21.13 13.65
N GLU A 327 2.38 22.39 14.08
CA GLU A 327 3.47 22.94 14.91
C GLU A 327 3.48 22.41 16.36
N ALA A 328 2.46 21.68 16.79
CA ALA A 328 2.23 21.43 18.22
C ALA A 328 2.52 19.98 18.68
N ASP A 329 2.51 18.98 17.81
CA ASP A 329 2.56 17.59 18.27
C ASP A 329 3.74 16.82 17.67
N GLU A 330 4.86 16.78 18.38
CA GLU A 330 5.88 15.76 18.15
C GLU A 330 5.31 14.40 18.51
N ALA A 331 5.22 13.51 17.53
CA ALA A 331 4.83 12.12 17.72
C ALA A 331 6.04 11.20 17.53
N GLU A 332 5.99 10.02 18.14
CA GLU A 332 6.86 8.91 17.73
C GLU A 332 6.69 8.66 16.24
N THR A 333 7.79 8.43 15.55
CA THR A 333 7.77 8.26 14.11
C THR A 333 8.27 6.88 13.72
N PHE A 334 7.80 6.38 12.58
CA PHE A 334 8.08 5.03 12.11
C PHE A 334 8.39 5.04 10.61
N CYS A 335 9.25 4.12 10.20
CA CYS A 335 9.52 3.87 8.80
C CYS A 335 9.59 2.38 8.49
N ALA A 336 9.23 2.00 7.26
CA ALA A 336 9.42 0.65 6.76
C ALA A 336 10.73 0.58 5.97
N VAL A 337 11.59 -0.32 6.37
CA VAL A 337 12.86 -0.61 5.70
C VAL A 337 12.58 -1.67 4.64
N VAL A 338 12.70 -1.28 3.36
CA VAL A 338 12.47 -2.16 2.20
C VAL A 338 13.77 -2.25 1.40
N PRO A 339 14.48 -3.38 1.45
CA PRO A 339 15.76 -3.53 0.77
C PRO A 339 15.68 -3.29 -0.74
N GLY A 340 16.64 -2.61 -1.30
CA GLY A 340 16.89 -2.44 -2.72
C GLY A 340 16.09 -1.35 -3.42
N LYS A 341 14.76 -1.25 -3.22
CA LYS A 341 13.95 -0.21 -3.89
C LYS A 341 13.66 1.01 -3.03
N HIS A 342 13.70 0.85 -1.72
CA HIS A 342 13.35 1.90 -0.77
C HIS A 342 11.98 2.54 -1.00
N GLU A 343 11.04 1.80 -1.60
CA GLU A 343 9.70 2.25 -1.94
C GLU A 343 8.66 1.27 -1.40
N PHE A 344 7.54 1.80 -0.91
CA PHE A 344 6.43 1.01 -0.41
C PHE A 344 5.10 1.76 -0.50
N ALA A 345 4.00 1.04 -0.27
CA ALA A 345 2.66 1.58 -0.36
C ALA A 345 2.02 1.76 1.01
N LEU A 346 1.51 2.96 1.25
CA LEU A 346 0.59 3.28 2.33
C LEU A 346 -0.83 2.84 1.99
N ALA A 347 -1.70 2.85 2.99
CA ALA A 347 -3.14 2.63 2.81
C ALA A 347 -3.71 3.44 1.65
N GLY A 348 -4.57 2.79 0.85
CA GLY A 348 -5.10 3.38 -0.38
C GLY A 348 -4.16 3.27 -1.59
N GLY A 349 -3.01 2.64 -1.45
CA GLY A 349 -2.05 2.45 -2.54
C GLY A 349 -1.25 3.72 -2.85
N ILE A 350 -1.01 4.58 -1.88
CA ILE A 350 -0.16 5.77 -2.05
C ILE A 350 1.30 5.30 -1.99
N THR A 351 2.04 5.46 -3.09
CA THR A 351 3.46 5.11 -3.12
C THR A 351 4.27 6.17 -2.40
N THR A 352 5.23 5.72 -1.63
CA THR A 352 6.21 6.58 -0.96
C THR A 352 7.60 5.97 -1.09
N SER A 353 8.63 6.77 -0.82
CA SER A 353 10.01 6.28 -0.82
C SER A 353 10.70 6.68 0.48
N ASN A 354 11.69 5.89 0.88
CA ASN A 354 12.65 6.30 1.89
C ASN A 354 13.66 7.29 1.28
N CYS A 355 14.40 8.00 2.09
CA CYS A 355 15.46 8.91 1.66
C CYS A 355 16.51 8.14 0.81
N GLY A 356 17.78 8.25 1.01
CA GLY A 356 18.84 7.68 0.17
C GLY A 356 19.33 8.66 -0.88
N ALA A 357 19.18 9.98 -0.64
CA ALA A 357 19.68 11.00 -1.56
C ALA A 357 21.21 11.00 -1.66
N CYS A 358 21.87 10.66 -0.55
CA CYS A 358 23.32 10.71 -0.44
C CYS A 358 24.05 9.56 -1.17
N GLU A 359 23.39 8.40 -1.32
CA GLU A 359 24.02 7.22 -1.93
C GLU A 359 24.46 7.45 -3.39
N PRO A 360 23.60 7.94 -4.32
CA PRO A 360 24.01 8.15 -5.71
C PRO A 360 24.97 9.34 -5.91
N GLU A 361 25.06 10.23 -4.93
CA GLU A 361 25.93 11.41 -5.01
C GLU A 361 27.33 11.16 -4.43
N CYS A 362 27.57 9.97 -3.88
CA CYS A 362 28.86 9.58 -3.34
C CYS A 362 29.83 9.10 -4.47
N PRO A 363 30.87 9.88 -4.85
CA PRO A 363 31.72 9.52 -5.96
C PRO A 363 32.62 8.31 -5.69
N VAL A 364 32.75 7.90 -4.42
CA VAL A 364 33.54 6.75 -3.98
C VAL A 364 32.68 5.56 -3.60
N GLU A 365 31.36 5.65 -3.81
CA GLU A 365 30.42 4.57 -3.51
C GLU A 365 30.55 4.06 -2.06
N ALA A 366 30.77 4.97 -1.11
CA ALA A 366 31.00 4.65 0.30
C ALA A 366 29.70 4.54 1.12
N ILE A 367 28.55 4.91 0.57
CA ILE A 367 27.28 5.05 1.30
C ILE A 367 26.38 3.86 0.96
N PHE A 368 25.96 3.16 1.99
CA PHE A 368 25.13 1.96 1.85
C PHE A 368 23.94 2.04 2.80
N PRO A 369 22.78 1.53 2.40
CA PRO A 369 21.73 1.16 3.36
C PRO A 369 22.31 0.18 4.37
N GLU A 370 21.98 0.33 5.64
CA GLU A 370 22.51 -0.52 6.73
C GLU A 370 22.33 -2.03 6.47
N ASP A 371 21.19 -2.41 5.89
CA ASP A 371 20.86 -3.82 5.57
C ASP A 371 21.49 -4.32 4.27
N ALA A 372 22.10 -3.44 3.48
CA ALA A 372 22.82 -3.78 2.25
C ALA A 372 24.33 -3.47 2.36
N LEU A 373 24.80 -3.16 3.56
CA LEU A 373 26.22 -2.94 3.81
C LEU A 373 27.01 -4.23 3.56
N PRO A 374 28.07 -4.21 2.72
CA PRO A 374 28.93 -5.37 2.54
C PRO A 374 29.54 -5.86 3.85
N ASP A 375 29.57 -7.18 4.06
CA ASP A 375 30.06 -7.82 5.32
C ASP A 375 31.44 -7.34 5.74
N LYS A 376 32.33 -7.06 4.80
CA LYS A 376 33.68 -6.56 5.06
C LYS A 376 33.69 -5.19 5.76
N TRP A 377 32.60 -4.46 5.71
CA TRP A 377 32.45 -3.12 6.32
C TRP A 377 31.50 -3.06 7.50
N ASN A 378 31.09 -4.21 8.05
CA ASN A 378 30.19 -4.27 9.21
C ASN A 378 30.68 -3.47 10.42
N ALA A 379 31.99 -3.25 10.57
CA ALA A 379 32.54 -2.40 11.62
C ALA A 379 32.05 -0.93 11.54
N PHE A 380 31.66 -0.46 10.35
CA PHE A 380 31.16 0.89 10.16
C PHE A 380 29.75 1.13 10.70
N VAL A 381 28.99 0.09 10.98
CA VAL A 381 27.72 0.20 11.72
C VAL A 381 28.03 0.76 13.11
N GLU A 382 28.96 0.13 13.87
CA GLU A 382 29.35 0.61 15.19
C GLU A 382 29.91 2.03 15.13
N ILE A 383 30.74 2.35 14.13
CA ILE A 383 31.35 3.66 13.94
C ILE A 383 30.30 4.76 13.72
N ASN A 384 29.30 4.53 12.83
CA ASN A 384 28.24 5.50 12.59
C ASN A 384 27.30 5.63 13.80
N TYR A 385 26.98 4.54 14.47
CA TYR A 385 26.14 4.54 15.69
C TYR A 385 26.86 5.12 16.92
N ALA A 386 28.16 5.32 16.87
CA ALA A 386 28.88 6.03 17.91
C ALA A 386 28.65 7.55 17.88
N PHE A 387 27.94 8.09 16.89
CA PHE A 387 27.72 9.53 16.71
C PHE A 387 27.18 10.28 17.94
N PRO A 388 26.32 9.72 18.81
CA PRO A 388 25.91 10.38 20.05
C PRO A 388 27.09 10.72 20.99
N ASP A 389 28.26 10.11 20.76
CA ASP A 389 29.52 10.39 21.48
C ASP A 389 30.64 10.66 20.45
N PRO A 390 30.69 11.89 19.87
CA PRO A 390 31.60 12.22 18.77
C PRO A 390 33.07 11.95 19.04
N ASP A 391 33.50 12.01 20.31
CA ASP A 391 34.89 11.78 20.72
C ASP A 391 35.34 10.32 20.47
N LYS A 392 34.42 9.40 20.29
CA LYS A 392 34.71 7.99 19.98
C LYS A 392 34.99 7.73 18.52
N ILE A 393 34.53 8.58 17.61
CA ILE A 393 34.55 8.32 16.16
C ILE A 393 35.97 8.25 15.62
N ASN A 394 36.77 9.32 15.83
CA ASN A 394 38.15 9.36 15.34
C ASN A 394 38.97 8.15 15.84
N PRO A 395 38.96 7.80 17.15
CA PRO A 395 39.68 6.61 17.62
C PRO A 395 39.22 5.28 17.00
N LEU A 396 37.93 5.11 16.72
CA LEU A 396 37.40 3.92 16.06
C LEU A 396 37.84 3.85 14.60
N VAL A 397 37.80 4.96 13.88
CA VAL A 397 38.24 5.07 12.47
C VAL A 397 39.76 4.82 12.37
N ASP A 398 40.55 5.43 13.25
CA ASP A 398 42.02 5.24 13.26
C ASP A 398 42.41 3.79 13.56
N LYS A 399 41.72 3.17 14.52
CA LYS A 399 41.93 1.76 14.82
C LYS A 399 41.60 0.89 13.61
N TYR A 400 40.45 1.09 12.98
CA TYR A 400 40.05 0.34 11.79
C TYR A 400 41.06 0.53 10.64
N ALA A 401 41.45 1.77 10.35
CA ALA A 401 42.39 2.07 9.29
C ALA A 401 43.78 1.43 9.51
N LEU A 402 44.25 1.43 10.77
CA LEU A 402 45.51 0.78 11.12
C LEU A 402 45.43 -0.75 10.99
N GLU A 403 44.33 -1.37 11.45
CA GLU A 403 44.15 -2.82 11.39
C GLU A 403 43.98 -3.34 9.95
N ASN A 404 43.47 -2.54 9.04
CA ASN A 404 43.17 -2.91 7.65
C ASN A 404 44.07 -2.25 6.60
N ASP A 405 45.12 -1.50 7.03
CA ASP A 405 46.08 -0.79 6.16
C ASP A 405 45.39 0.14 5.14
N VAL A 406 44.39 0.89 5.63
CA VAL A 406 43.57 1.78 4.77
C VAL A 406 44.21 3.15 4.60
N HIS A 407 44.59 3.45 3.36
CA HIS A 407 45.09 4.77 2.93
C HIS A 407 44.45 5.11 1.58
N ASN A 408 43.41 5.93 1.57
CA ASN A 408 42.78 6.38 0.33
C ASN A 408 43.39 7.71 -0.10
N GLU A 409 43.61 7.89 -1.41
CA GLU A 409 44.09 9.16 -1.95
C GLU A 409 42.90 10.04 -2.34
N PRO A 410 42.92 11.37 -2.05
CA PRO A 410 41.87 12.28 -2.46
C PRO A 410 41.63 12.21 -3.99
N ILE A 411 40.37 12.28 -4.39
CA ILE A 411 39.98 12.35 -5.81
C ILE A 411 40.47 13.69 -6.36
N ALA A 412 41.24 13.67 -7.45
CA ALA A 412 41.84 14.83 -8.09
C ALA A 412 40.82 15.72 -8.81
#